data_5b199dc7c8fcde0624df380f5962d550
#
_entry.id   5b199dc7c8fcde0624df380f5962d550
#
_cell.length_a   1.000
_cell.length_b   1.000
_cell.length_c   1.000
_cell.angle_alpha   90.00
_cell.angle_beta   90.00
_cell.angle_gamma   90.00
#
_symmetry.space_group_name_H-M   'P 1'
#
loop_
_entity.id
_entity.type
_entity.pdbx_description
1 polymer ?
#
loop_
_entity_poly.entity_id
_entity_poly.type
_entity_poly.pdbx_seq_one_letter_code
_entity_poly.pdbx_strand_id
1 'polypeptide(L)'
;MNFSEVENIQFAEPYWLLLLLLIPILLWFQGLKSNKSPSIRFSSLQNISNIRLTGKGRYLWITSLLRYLTVISLIITIARPQLDQSTEFIQSSGVDIVLAIDLSASMLALDMSDDQQGEVTRLDVVKDVIQNFIEKRKYDRIGLIAFSVNPYLVSALTMDKEHLQKNLARLRVGLTHQTGTNIGAALAEGINRLRPLESKSKILILLTDGKDEPPPPNSPLIYADGASKDGVKIYTIAIGTNSRTRTYLFDPSTRDLMRYTNGKPVIQVADYPVDKDILKKISFKTDALFFEAKDKKALSSIYDEIDRLEKTEIELKVNTLFKDLFQWSLGFAVFTLLLEIGLSRTLLIKIP
;
A
#
# COMPACT_ATOMS: atom_id res chain seq x y z
N MET A 1 27.47 -10.25 9.92
CA MET A 1 26.64 -11.03 8.99
C MET A 1 25.81 -11.95 9.87
N ASN A 2 24.53 -11.62 10.10
CA ASN A 2 23.64 -12.42 10.94
C ASN A 2 23.18 -13.67 10.17
N PHE A 3 23.08 -14.82 10.83
CA PHE A 3 22.67 -16.09 10.21
C PHE A 3 21.31 -16.05 9.49
N SER A 4 20.45 -15.10 9.81
CA SER A 4 19.17 -14.87 9.14
C SER A 4 19.27 -14.20 7.75
N GLU A 5 20.43 -13.63 7.40
CA GLU A 5 20.65 -13.02 6.07
C GLU A 5 21.06 -14.04 5.01
N VAL A 6 21.43 -15.27 5.41
CA VAL A 6 21.92 -16.31 4.49
C VAL A 6 20.76 -17.03 3.79
N GLU A 7 19.57 -17.03 4.35
CA GLU A 7 18.38 -17.71 3.77
C GLU A 7 17.84 -17.06 2.50
N ASN A 8 18.26 -15.84 2.17
CA ASN A 8 17.72 -15.08 1.03
C ASN A 8 18.74 -14.87 -0.10
N ILE A 9 19.80 -15.71 -0.18
CA ILE A 9 20.77 -15.63 -1.27
C ILE A 9 20.22 -16.37 -2.49
N GLN A 10 20.08 -15.66 -3.59
CA GLN A 10 19.69 -16.20 -4.88
C GLN A 10 20.79 -15.95 -5.91
N PHE A 11 20.85 -16.79 -6.93
CA PHE A 11 21.76 -16.59 -8.06
C PHE A 11 20.99 -15.97 -9.23
N ALA A 12 21.46 -14.84 -9.76
CA ALA A 12 20.83 -14.21 -10.93
C ALA A 12 20.92 -15.11 -12.17
N GLU A 13 22.06 -15.80 -12.33
CA GLU A 13 22.32 -16.66 -13.50
C GLU A 13 22.80 -18.03 -13.06
N PRO A 14 21.93 -18.90 -12.53
CA PRO A 14 22.31 -20.20 -11.95
C PRO A 14 22.91 -21.20 -12.97
N TYR A 15 22.68 -20.99 -14.29
CA TYR A 15 23.18 -21.91 -15.32
C TYR A 15 24.71 -21.92 -15.37
N TRP A 16 25.40 -20.85 -14.98
CA TRP A 16 26.85 -20.82 -14.94
C TRP A 16 27.43 -21.77 -13.89
N LEU A 17 26.64 -22.15 -12.88
CA LEU A 17 27.04 -23.19 -11.93
C LEU A 17 27.23 -24.56 -12.59
N LEU A 18 26.65 -24.82 -13.77
CA LEU A 18 26.89 -26.05 -14.53
C LEU A 18 28.34 -26.18 -14.97
N LEU A 19 29.10 -25.07 -15.09
CA LEU A 19 30.54 -25.13 -15.35
C LEU A 19 31.34 -25.82 -14.23
N LEU A 20 30.80 -25.90 -13.02
CA LEU A 20 31.43 -26.68 -11.93
C LEU A 20 31.55 -28.16 -12.29
N LEU A 21 30.67 -28.71 -13.13
CA LEU A 21 30.74 -30.09 -13.64
C LEU A 21 31.95 -30.35 -14.53
N LEU A 22 32.55 -29.30 -15.10
CA LEU A 22 33.79 -29.44 -15.91
C LEU A 22 35.00 -29.68 -15.03
N ILE A 23 34.99 -29.28 -13.75
CA ILE A 23 36.13 -29.41 -12.84
C ILE A 23 36.56 -30.87 -12.65
N PRO A 24 35.69 -31.83 -12.30
CA PRO A 24 36.08 -33.24 -12.22
C PRO A 24 36.58 -33.80 -13.54
N ILE A 25 36.05 -33.36 -14.69
CA ILE A 25 36.51 -33.74 -16.02
C ILE A 25 37.94 -33.26 -16.24
N LEU A 26 38.25 -32.02 -15.90
CA LEU A 26 39.58 -31.43 -15.99
C LEU A 26 40.57 -32.15 -15.05
N LEU A 27 40.14 -32.50 -13.84
CA LEU A 27 40.95 -33.30 -12.91
C LEU A 27 41.26 -34.66 -13.46
N TRP A 28 40.29 -35.33 -14.08
CA TRP A 28 40.47 -36.65 -14.72
C TRP A 28 41.48 -36.59 -15.87
N PHE A 29 41.38 -35.61 -16.77
CA PHE A 29 42.32 -35.37 -17.85
C PHE A 29 43.73 -35.05 -17.36
N GLN A 30 43.88 -34.30 -16.27
CA GLN A 30 45.20 -34.03 -15.67
C GLN A 30 45.81 -35.26 -15.00
N GLY A 31 45.00 -36.08 -14.35
CA GLY A 31 45.41 -37.37 -13.81
C GLY A 31 46.00 -38.30 -14.88
N LEU A 32 45.35 -38.37 -16.06
CA LEU A 32 45.82 -39.15 -17.21
C LEU A 32 47.13 -38.61 -17.82
N LYS A 33 47.40 -37.28 -17.74
CA LYS A 33 48.65 -36.64 -18.22
C LYS A 33 49.78 -36.66 -17.20
N SER A 34 49.50 -36.87 -15.92
CA SER A 34 50.48 -36.79 -14.82
C SER A 34 51.59 -37.86 -14.86
N ASN A 35 51.43 -38.90 -15.68
CA ASN A 35 52.43 -39.98 -15.80
C ASN A 35 53.65 -39.66 -16.68
N LYS A 36 53.72 -38.47 -17.27
CA LYS A 36 54.88 -38.02 -18.02
C LYS A 36 55.53 -36.82 -17.33
N SER A 37 56.32 -37.08 -16.28
CA SER A 37 57.24 -36.07 -15.76
C SER A 37 58.28 -35.71 -16.82
N PRO A 38 58.49 -34.40 -17.08
CA PRO A 38 59.56 -33.99 -17.97
C PRO A 38 60.87 -34.51 -17.41
N SER A 39 61.52 -35.40 -18.11
CA SER A 39 62.83 -35.93 -17.73
C SER A 39 63.89 -35.27 -18.58
N ILE A 40 64.86 -34.61 -17.91
CA ILE A 40 66.08 -34.12 -18.56
C ILE A 40 67.10 -35.23 -18.50
N ARG A 41 67.61 -35.66 -19.64
CA ARG A 41 68.68 -36.63 -19.72
C ARG A 41 70.01 -35.95 -19.40
N PHE A 42 70.53 -36.22 -18.23
CA PHE A 42 71.90 -35.80 -17.88
C PHE A 42 72.87 -36.94 -18.16
N SER A 43 74.00 -36.57 -18.77
CA SER A 43 75.05 -37.53 -19.13
C SER A 43 75.93 -37.99 -17.93
N SER A 44 75.85 -37.33 -16.79
CA SER A 44 76.59 -37.76 -15.59
C SER A 44 75.81 -37.35 -14.33
N LEU A 45 75.53 -38.28 -13.41
CA LEU A 45 74.90 -38.09 -12.12
C LEU A 45 75.88 -37.73 -11.00
N GLN A 46 77.21 -37.75 -11.22
CA GLN A 46 78.18 -37.54 -10.19
C GLN A 46 78.15 -36.12 -9.60
N ASN A 47 77.77 -35.11 -10.35
CA ASN A 47 77.67 -33.71 -9.87
C ASN A 47 76.32 -33.38 -9.21
N ILE A 48 75.38 -34.30 -9.17
CA ILE A 48 74.01 -34.05 -8.65
C ILE A 48 73.85 -34.68 -7.24
N SER A 49 74.80 -35.56 -6.82
CA SER A 49 74.70 -36.26 -5.53
C SER A 49 74.62 -35.36 -4.29
N ASN A 50 75.01 -34.07 -4.41
CA ASN A 50 74.95 -33.11 -3.30
C ASN A 50 73.72 -32.19 -3.31
N ILE A 51 72.83 -32.33 -4.27
CA ILE A 51 71.58 -31.55 -4.29
C ILE A 51 70.63 -32.28 -3.36
N ARG A 52 70.50 -31.77 -2.13
CA ARG A 52 69.39 -32.16 -1.23
C ARG A 52 68.10 -31.87 -1.94
N LEU A 53 67.42 -32.90 -2.42
CA LEU A 53 66.04 -32.81 -2.85
C LEU A 53 65.24 -32.34 -1.65
N THR A 54 65.15 -31.04 -1.46
CA THR A 54 64.30 -30.44 -0.44
C THR A 54 62.89 -30.93 -0.72
N GLY A 55 62.25 -31.56 0.27
CA GLY A 55 60.95 -32.17 0.16
C GLY A 55 59.74 -31.30 -0.20
N LYS A 56 60.02 -30.21 -0.97
CA LYS A 56 59.07 -29.23 -1.47
C LYS A 56 58.08 -29.82 -2.46
N GLY A 57 58.40 -31.01 -3.07
CA GLY A 57 57.44 -31.73 -3.92
C GLY A 57 56.16 -32.13 -3.22
N ARG A 58 56.22 -32.30 -1.89
CA ARG A 58 55.07 -32.66 -1.04
C ARG A 58 53.96 -31.57 -1.02
N TYR A 59 54.32 -30.32 -1.29
CA TYR A 59 53.39 -29.18 -1.22
C TYR A 59 52.89 -28.68 -2.60
N LEU A 60 53.30 -29.36 -3.69
CA LEU A 60 52.90 -28.99 -5.04
C LEU A 60 51.37 -29.14 -5.27
N TRP A 61 50.70 -29.99 -4.47
CA TRP A 61 49.24 -30.13 -4.53
C TRP A 61 48.53 -28.83 -4.10
N ILE A 62 49.17 -28.00 -3.24
CA ILE A 62 48.59 -26.75 -2.75
C ILE A 62 48.38 -25.76 -3.91
N THR A 63 49.33 -25.64 -4.84
CA THR A 63 49.19 -24.77 -6.01
C THR A 63 48.06 -25.22 -6.92
N SER A 64 47.88 -26.53 -7.09
CA SER A 64 46.76 -27.08 -7.84
C SER A 64 45.44 -26.82 -7.11
N LEU A 65 45.37 -26.99 -5.79
CA LEU A 65 44.19 -26.69 -4.99
C LEU A 65 43.78 -25.23 -5.12
N LEU A 66 44.74 -24.30 -4.97
CA LEU A 66 44.50 -22.84 -5.11
C LEU A 66 43.94 -22.51 -6.49
N ARG A 67 44.47 -23.12 -7.54
CA ARG A 67 43.97 -22.93 -8.92
C ARG A 67 42.49 -23.35 -9.06
N TYR A 68 42.13 -24.51 -8.51
CA TYR A 68 40.73 -24.95 -8.54
C TYR A 68 39.81 -24.05 -7.71
N LEU A 69 40.28 -23.60 -6.53
CA LEU A 69 39.52 -22.64 -5.73
C LEU A 69 39.31 -21.33 -6.48
N THR A 70 40.29 -20.84 -7.19
CA THR A 70 40.18 -19.65 -8.04
C THR A 70 39.12 -19.85 -9.13
N VAL A 71 39.16 -21.00 -9.84
CA VAL A 71 38.19 -21.31 -10.91
C VAL A 71 36.77 -21.43 -10.33
N ILE A 72 36.60 -22.13 -9.20
CA ILE A 72 35.30 -22.28 -8.54
C ILE A 72 34.75 -20.88 -8.15
N SER A 73 35.60 -20.05 -7.51
CA SER A 73 35.19 -18.73 -7.10
C SER A 73 34.83 -17.81 -8.27
N LEU A 74 35.53 -17.90 -9.39
CA LEU A 74 35.19 -17.19 -10.62
C LEU A 74 33.84 -17.65 -11.19
N ILE A 75 33.56 -18.94 -11.20
CA ILE A 75 32.27 -19.49 -11.65
C ILE A 75 31.14 -18.95 -10.75
N ILE A 76 31.33 -18.95 -9.42
CA ILE A 76 30.35 -18.38 -8.48
C ILE A 76 30.18 -16.88 -8.74
N THR A 77 31.25 -16.15 -9.06
CA THR A 77 31.20 -14.72 -9.38
C THR A 77 30.33 -14.46 -10.62
N ILE A 78 30.49 -15.25 -11.66
CA ILE A 78 29.72 -15.15 -12.91
C ILE A 78 28.25 -15.52 -12.67
N ALA A 79 27.96 -16.48 -11.78
CA ALA A 79 26.61 -16.84 -11.39
C ALA A 79 25.88 -15.71 -10.62
N ARG A 80 26.57 -14.62 -10.26
CA ARG A 80 26.06 -13.40 -9.62
C ARG A 80 25.19 -13.73 -8.38
N PRO A 81 25.80 -14.11 -7.25
CA PRO A 81 25.06 -14.24 -6.01
C PRO A 81 24.49 -12.88 -5.60
N GLN A 82 23.19 -12.84 -5.31
CA GLN A 82 22.42 -11.66 -4.95
C GLN A 82 21.67 -11.90 -3.65
N LEU A 83 21.60 -10.88 -2.81
CA LEU A 83 20.74 -10.85 -1.63
C LEU A 83 19.42 -10.22 -2.02
N ASP A 84 18.33 -10.94 -1.81
CA ASP A 84 16.99 -10.40 -1.99
C ASP A 84 16.71 -9.40 -0.85
N GLN A 85 16.67 -8.11 -1.19
CA GLN A 85 16.26 -7.01 -0.33
C GLN A 85 14.91 -6.45 -0.77
N SER A 86 14.09 -7.29 -1.40
CA SER A 86 12.78 -6.88 -1.87
C SER A 86 11.95 -6.40 -0.70
N THR A 87 11.74 -5.10 -0.64
CA THR A 87 10.70 -4.53 0.18
C THR A 87 9.43 -4.53 -0.66
N GLU A 88 8.43 -5.24 -0.18
CA GLU A 88 7.09 -5.17 -0.76
C GLU A 88 6.56 -3.74 -0.56
N PHE A 89 6.88 -2.85 -1.48
CA PHE A 89 6.12 -1.62 -1.61
C PHE A 89 4.82 -2.00 -2.29
N ILE A 90 3.77 -2.12 -1.50
CA ILE A 90 2.40 -2.18 -1.99
C ILE A 90 2.12 -0.80 -2.60
N GLN A 91 2.48 -0.61 -3.87
CA GLN A 91 2.00 0.53 -4.64
C GLN A 91 0.57 0.17 -5.07
N SER A 92 -0.31 0.14 -4.06
CA SER A 92 -1.73 0.00 -4.29
C SER A 92 -2.18 1.28 -5.00
N SER A 93 -2.65 1.16 -6.21
CA SER A 93 -3.50 2.19 -6.80
C SER A 93 -4.86 2.12 -6.10
N GLY A 94 -4.88 2.47 -4.81
CA GLY A 94 -6.10 2.54 -4.02
C GLY A 94 -7.04 3.56 -4.63
N VAL A 95 -8.30 3.42 -4.29
CA VAL A 95 -9.33 4.39 -4.64
C VAL A 95 -9.18 5.61 -3.75
N ASP A 96 -9.33 6.80 -4.33
CA ASP A 96 -9.42 8.04 -3.56
C ASP A 96 -10.87 8.36 -3.26
N ILE A 97 -11.22 8.35 -1.99
CA ILE A 97 -12.59 8.49 -1.53
C ILE A 97 -12.71 9.73 -0.66
N VAL A 98 -13.65 10.61 -0.99
CA VAL A 98 -14.06 11.70 -0.10
C VAL A 98 -15.48 11.41 0.40
N LEU A 99 -15.66 11.40 1.71
CA LEU A 99 -16.94 11.27 2.38
C LEU A 99 -17.42 12.65 2.78
N ALA A 100 -18.53 13.11 2.20
CA ALA A 100 -19.20 14.37 2.54
C ALA A 100 -20.43 14.05 3.41
N ILE A 101 -20.35 14.45 4.68
CA ILE A 101 -21.35 14.12 5.72
C ILE A 101 -22.10 15.37 6.08
N ASP A 102 -23.42 15.30 5.94
CA ASP A 102 -24.33 16.36 6.34
C ASP A 102 -24.41 16.49 7.88
N LEU A 103 -24.26 17.72 8.40
CA LEU A 103 -24.42 18.07 9.79
C LEU A 103 -25.56 19.05 10.02
N SER A 104 -26.55 19.09 9.14
CA SER A 104 -27.76 19.88 9.29
C SER A 104 -28.65 19.37 10.45
N ALA A 105 -29.60 20.18 10.87
CA ALA A 105 -30.47 19.85 12.01
C ALA A 105 -31.32 18.59 11.75
N SER A 106 -31.65 18.27 10.50
CA SER A 106 -32.39 17.06 10.10
C SER A 106 -31.64 15.76 10.44
N MET A 107 -30.32 15.82 10.58
CA MET A 107 -29.49 14.67 11.00
C MET A 107 -29.68 14.27 12.48
N LEU A 108 -30.40 15.07 13.25
CA LEU A 108 -30.85 14.75 14.63
C LEU A 108 -32.16 13.93 14.67
N ALA A 109 -32.73 13.63 13.52
CA ALA A 109 -33.95 12.81 13.42
C ALA A 109 -33.68 11.38 13.93
N LEU A 110 -34.74 10.79 14.52
CA LEU A 110 -34.70 9.47 15.20
C LEU A 110 -35.39 8.37 14.37
N ASP A 111 -35.62 8.59 13.08
CA ASP A 111 -36.34 7.68 12.18
C ASP A 111 -35.52 6.47 11.73
N MET A 112 -34.22 6.43 12.05
CA MET A 112 -33.33 5.28 11.81
C MET A 112 -33.10 4.43 13.08
N SER A 113 -33.79 4.75 14.18
CA SER A 113 -33.71 3.99 15.43
C SER A 113 -34.35 2.59 15.25
N ASP A 114 -33.64 1.57 15.75
CA ASP A 114 -34.18 0.21 15.84
C ASP A 114 -34.75 -0.02 17.24
N ASP A 115 -35.85 -0.74 17.37
CA ASP A 115 -36.53 -1.02 18.64
C ASP A 115 -35.59 -1.61 19.72
N GLN A 116 -34.48 -2.20 19.31
CA GLN A 116 -33.52 -2.84 20.21
C GLN A 116 -32.34 -1.91 20.66
N GLN A 117 -32.07 -0.81 19.97
CA GLN A 117 -30.89 0.05 20.21
C GLN A 117 -31.25 1.37 20.92
N GLY A 118 -32.51 1.67 21.18
CA GLY A 118 -32.95 2.93 21.75
C GLY A 118 -32.99 4.08 20.75
N GLU A 119 -33.05 5.32 21.26
CA GLU A 119 -33.10 6.54 20.43
C GLU A 119 -31.73 6.87 19.84
N VAL A 120 -31.55 6.59 18.55
CA VAL A 120 -30.33 6.83 17.78
C VAL A 120 -30.60 7.85 16.68
N THR A 121 -29.75 8.85 16.54
CA THR A 121 -29.89 9.86 15.47
C THR A 121 -29.42 9.33 14.11
N ARG A 122 -29.88 9.95 13.01
CA ARG A 122 -29.36 9.66 11.67
C ARG A 122 -27.83 9.80 11.63
N LEU A 123 -27.29 10.86 12.28
CA LEU A 123 -25.85 11.09 12.33
C LEU A 123 -25.10 9.98 13.05
N ASP A 124 -25.64 9.44 14.15
CA ASP A 124 -24.98 8.34 14.89
C ASP A 124 -24.95 7.07 14.06
N VAL A 125 -26.04 6.75 13.34
CA VAL A 125 -26.08 5.61 12.41
C VAL A 125 -25.05 5.78 11.28
N VAL A 126 -24.97 6.98 10.70
CA VAL A 126 -23.99 7.31 9.65
C VAL A 126 -22.57 7.13 10.15
N LYS A 127 -22.25 7.64 11.33
CA LYS A 127 -20.92 7.52 11.94
C LYS A 127 -20.52 6.06 12.15
N ASP A 128 -21.42 5.25 12.67
CA ASP A 128 -21.15 3.83 12.94
C ASP A 128 -20.91 3.04 11.63
N VAL A 129 -21.72 3.27 10.60
CA VAL A 129 -21.55 2.61 9.30
C VAL A 129 -20.27 3.06 8.60
N ILE A 130 -19.96 4.35 8.63
CA ILE A 130 -18.71 4.91 8.04
C ILE A 130 -17.48 4.36 8.77
N GLN A 131 -17.53 4.22 10.10
CA GLN A 131 -16.44 3.62 10.87
C GLN A 131 -16.11 2.22 10.36
N ASN A 132 -17.12 1.37 10.20
CA ASN A 132 -16.96 0.02 9.66
C ASN A 132 -16.44 0.03 8.21
N PHE A 133 -16.89 0.98 7.39
CA PHE A 133 -16.42 1.16 6.02
C PHE A 133 -14.93 1.52 5.98
N ILE A 134 -14.48 2.46 6.82
CA ILE A 134 -13.08 2.86 6.92
C ILE A 134 -12.19 1.68 7.32
N GLU A 135 -12.63 0.84 8.26
CA GLU A 135 -11.89 -0.33 8.73
C GLU A 135 -11.64 -1.38 7.64
N LYS A 136 -12.64 -1.60 6.78
CA LYS A 136 -12.56 -2.56 5.68
C LYS A 136 -11.58 -2.14 4.57
N ARG A 137 -11.23 -0.85 4.46
CA ARG A 137 -10.47 -0.25 3.37
C ARG A 137 -9.01 0.00 3.73
N LYS A 138 -8.17 -1.05 3.70
CA LYS A 138 -6.76 -0.97 4.15
C LYS A 138 -5.87 -0.08 3.29
N TYR A 139 -6.11 -0.03 1.99
CA TYR A 139 -5.19 0.58 1.01
C TYR A 139 -5.72 1.85 0.35
N ASP A 140 -6.97 2.23 0.61
CA ASP A 140 -7.60 3.41 0.03
C ASP A 140 -7.30 4.66 0.86
N ARG A 141 -7.12 5.81 0.18
CA ARG A 141 -7.05 7.11 0.83
C ARG A 141 -8.46 7.64 1.03
N ILE A 142 -8.79 7.99 2.24
CA ILE A 142 -10.11 8.49 2.59
C ILE A 142 -9.97 9.89 3.18
N GLY A 143 -10.77 10.83 2.68
CA GLY A 143 -10.93 12.17 3.21
C GLY A 143 -12.32 12.35 3.83
N LEU A 144 -12.45 13.21 4.82
CA LEU A 144 -13.72 13.55 5.47
C LEU A 144 -14.03 15.03 5.32
N ILE A 145 -15.21 15.32 4.82
CA ILE A 145 -15.81 16.66 4.75
C ILE A 145 -17.10 16.60 5.54
N ALA A 146 -17.27 17.53 6.46
CA ALA A 146 -18.56 17.79 7.10
C ALA A 146 -19.15 19.05 6.48
N PHE A 147 -20.45 19.09 6.24
CA PHE A 147 -21.08 20.28 5.69
C PHE A 147 -22.44 20.57 6.33
N SER A 148 -22.81 21.82 6.26
CA SER A 148 -24.15 22.32 6.47
C SER A 148 -24.37 23.42 5.42
N VAL A 149 -24.53 24.68 5.76
CA VAL A 149 -24.50 25.78 4.78
C VAL A 149 -23.08 25.94 4.18
N ASN A 150 -22.04 25.74 4.98
CA ASN A 150 -20.65 25.79 4.53
C ASN A 150 -19.95 24.43 4.75
N PRO A 151 -19.12 24.00 3.80
CA PRO A 151 -18.33 22.81 3.97
C PRO A 151 -17.13 23.07 4.89
N TYR A 152 -16.75 22.04 5.65
CA TYR A 152 -15.61 22.04 6.55
C TYR A 152 -14.78 20.79 6.29
N LEU A 153 -13.50 20.96 5.94
CA LEU A 153 -12.57 19.85 5.78
C LEU A 153 -12.19 19.31 7.17
N VAL A 154 -12.69 18.12 7.48
CA VAL A 154 -12.43 17.42 8.75
C VAL A 154 -11.11 16.67 8.71
N SER A 155 -10.85 16.00 7.60
CA SER A 155 -9.60 15.29 7.33
C SER A 155 -9.28 15.31 5.85
N ALA A 156 -8.05 15.69 5.50
CA ALA A 156 -7.53 15.49 4.14
C ALA A 156 -7.45 13.99 3.82
N LEU A 157 -7.32 13.66 2.52
CA LEU A 157 -7.15 12.28 2.10
C LEU A 157 -5.92 11.64 2.76
N THR A 158 -6.15 10.57 3.49
CA THR A 158 -5.11 9.84 4.23
C THR A 158 -5.40 8.34 4.27
N MET A 159 -4.36 7.55 4.45
CA MET A 159 -4.45 6.12 4.75
C MET A 159 -4.51 5.84 6.26
N ASP A 160 -4.31 6.85 7.11
CA ASP A 160 -4.35 6.73 8.57
C ASP A 160 -5.80 6.58 9.05
N LYS A 161 -6.20 5.33 9.26
CA LYS A 161 -7.57 4.98 9.67
C LYS A 161 -7.88 5.41 11.09
N GLU A 162 -6.89 5.37 11.98
CA GLU A 162 -7.07 5.79 13.37
C GLU A 162 -7.35 7.30 13.47
N HIS A 163 -6.61 8.10 12.70
CA HIS A 163 -6.85 9.54 12.59
C HIS A 163 -8.25 9.84 12.04
N LEU A 164 -8.67 9.11 10.99
CA LEU A 164 -10.00 9.27 10.40
C LEU A 164 -11.11 8.95 11.38
N GLN A 165 -11.02 7.85 12.12
CA GLN A 165 -12.01 7.42 13.10
C GLN A 165 -12.11 8.41 14.27
N LYS A 166 -10.98 8.92 14.77
CA LYS A 166 -10.97 9.97 15.82
C LYS A 166 -11.69 11.23 15.36
N ASN A 167 -11.47 11.64 14.12
CA ASN A 167 -12.11 12.83 13.55
C ASN A 167 -13.61 12.59 13.27
N LEU A 168 -13.98 11.41 12.75
CA LEU A 168 -15.37 11.00 12.55
C LEU A 168 -16.17 11.02 13.89
N ALA A 169 -15.58 10.51 14.96
CA ALA A 169 -16.22 10.49 16.28
C ALA A 169 -16.56 11.89 16.80
N ARG A 170 -15.78 12.91 16.44
CA ARG A 170 -15.97 14.32 16.87
C ARG A 170 -17.08 15.04 16.10
N LEU A 171 -17.58 14.47 15.00
CA LEU A 171 -18.64 15.10 14.25
C LEU A 171 -19.92 15.21 15.08
N ARG A 172 -20.53 16.39 15.05
CA ARG A 172 -21.82 16.66 15.69
C ARG A 172 -22.54 17.78 14.97
N VAL A 173 -23.84 17.80 15.05
CA VAL A 173 -24.65 18.92 14.56
C VAL A 173 -24.23 20.19 15.31
N GLY A 174 -24.16 21.33 14.60
CA GLY A 174 -23.69 22.60 15.16
C GLY A 174 -22.19 22.83 15.13
N LEU A 175 -21.38 21.87 14.67
CA LEU A 175 -19.94 22.05 14.49
C LEU A 175 -19.62 23.18 13.50
N THR A 176 -20.44 23.36 12.47
CA THR A 176 -20.27 24.31 11.37
C THR A 176 -20.96 25.66 11.58
N HIS A 177 -21.36 26.01 12.79
CA HIS A 177 -22.02 27.28 13.17
C HIS A 177 -23.42 27.52 12.55
N GLN A 178 -23.80 26.82 11.51
CA GLN A 178 -25.09 26.94 10.81
C GLN A 178 -25.70 25.55 10.65
N THR A 179 -27.02 25.47 10.64
CA THR A 179 -27.76 24.20 10.65
C THR A 179 -28.52 23.91 9.35
N GLY A 180 -28.41 24.78 8.36
CA GLY A 180 -28.97 24.57 7.02
C GLY A 180 -28.12 23.59 6.19
N THR A 181 -28.48 23.39 4.93
CA THR A 181 -27.81 22.43 4.01
C THR A 181 -27.47 23.14 2.70
N ASN A 182 -26.23 22.96 2.20
CA ASN A 182 -25.80 23.43 0.88
C ASN A 182 -25.02 22.33 0.18
N ILE A 183 -25.71 21.54 -0.61
CA ILE A 183 -25.13 20.41 -1.37
C ILE A 183 -24.09 20.89 -2.38
N GLY A 184 -24.35 21.99 -3.06
CA GLY A 184 -23.42 22.54 -4.07
C GLY A 184 -22.07 22.89 -3.48
N ALA A 185 -22.04 23.50 -2.29
CA ALA A 185 -20.80 23.84 -1.60
C ALA A 185 -20.02 22.58 -1.15
N ALA A 186 -20.74 21.56 -0.65
CA ALA A 186 -20.15 20.27 -0.29
C ALA A 186 -19.52 19.56 -1.49
N LEU A 187 -20.22 19.54 -2.63
CA LEU A 187 -19.70 18.98 -3.89
C LEU A 187 -18.46 19.73 -4.36
N ALA A 188 -18.50 21.07 -4.36
CA ALA A 188 -17.35 21.91 -4.76
C ALA A 188 -16.09 21.58 -3.94
N GLU A 189 -16.23 21.50 -2.62
CA GLU A 189 -15.10 21.17 -1.73
C GLU A 189 -14.59 19.74 -1.99
N GLY A 190 -15.48 18.75 -2.12
CA GLY A 190 -15.09 17.36 -2.39
C GLY A 190 -14.38 17.19 -3.74
N ILE A 191 -14.91 17.80 -4.78
CA ILE A 191 -14.31 17.78 -6.12
C ILE A 191 -12.93 18.45 -6.12
N ASN A 192 -12.77 19.58 -5.44
CA ASN A 192 -11.48 20.27 -5.33
C ASN A 192 -10.40 19.43 -4.65
N ARG A 193 -10.78 18.52 -3.74
CA ARG A 193 -9.84 17.58 -3.10
C ARG A 193 -9.45 16.42 -4.01
N LEU A 194 -10.34 15.98 -4.87
CA LEU A 194 -10.12 14.84 -5.77
C LEU A 194 -9.49 15.23 -7.12
N ARG A 195 -9.80 16.44 -7.63
CA ARG A 195 -9.33 16.92 -8.93
C ARG A 195 -7.82 16.79 -9.16
N PRO A 196 -6.92 17.24 -8.23
CA PRO A 196 -5.49 17.24 -8.46
C PRO A 196 -4.85 15.85 -8.40
N LEU A 197 -5.62 14.79 -8.11
CA LEU A 197 -5.08 13.45 -7.91
C LEU A 197 -5.03 12.67 -9.23
N GLU A 198 -4.03 11.81 -9.37
CA GLU A 198 -3.81 10.97 -10.56
C GLU A 198 -4.29 9.52 -10.37
N SER A 199 -5.09 9.25 -9.33
CA SER A 199 -5.65 7.92 -9.08
C SER A 199 -6.59 7.47 -10.20
N LYS A 200 -6.63 6.16 -10.47
CA LYS A 200 -7.51 5.56 -11.48
C LYS A 200 -9.00 5.73 -11.15
N SER A 201 -9.36 5.76 -9.87
CA SER A 201 -10.74 5.96 -9.41
C SER A 201 -10.79 7.05 -8.34
N LYS A 202 -11.66 8.04 -8.55
CA LYS A 202 -11.91 9.18 -7.68
C LYS A 202 -13.38 9.21 -7.33
N ILE A 203 -13.71 9.08 -6.06
CA ILE A 203 -15.07 8.90 -5.59
C ILE A 203 -15.42 9.93 -4.54
N LEU A 204 -16.55 10.60 -4.73
CA LEU A 204 -17.19 11.41 -3.71
C LEU A 204 -18.48 10.72 -3.26
N ILE A 205 -18.61 10.41 -1.99
CA ILE A 205 -19.83 9.87 -1.40
C ILE A 205 -20.50 10.97 -0.61
N LEU A 206 -21.66 11.41 -1.09
CA LEU A 206 -22.47 12.45 -0.45
C LEU A 206 -23.60 11.79 0.37
N LEU A 207 -23.61 12.08 1.68
CA LEU A 207 -24.62 11.59 2.62
C LEU A 207 -25.45 12.78 3.12
N THR A 208 -26.70 12.84 2.75
CA THR A 208 -27.61 13.94 3.09
C THR A 208 -29.07 13.49 2.97
N ASP A 209 -29.98 14.27 3.51
CA ASP A 209 -31.41 14.13 3.20
C ASP A 209 -31.83 14.89 1.90
N GLY A 210 -30.91 15.62 1.28
CA GLY A 210 -31.05 16.15 -0.07
C GLY A 210 -31.81 17.44 -0.22
N LYS A 211 -32.19 18.10 0.84
CA LYS A 211 -32.89 19.39 0.78
C LYS A 211 -31.95 20.56 1.03
N ASP A 212 -31.69 21.39 0.01
CA ASP A 212 -30.93 22.64 0.16
C ASP A 212 -31.74 23.67 0.97
N GLU A 213 -31.19 24.12 2.11
CA GLU A 213 -31.77 25.18 2.93
C GLU A 213 -30.68 26.11 3.50
N PRO A 214 -30.70 27.41 3.17
CA PRO A 214 -31.57 28.06 2.16
C PRO A 214 -31.23 27.65 0.74
N PRO A 215 -32.15 27.82 -0.24
CA PRO A 215 -31.87 27.51 -1.64
C PRO A 215 -30.59 28.21 -2.12
N PRO A 216 -29.62 27.49 -2.69
CA PRO A 216 -28.37 28.09 -3.13
C PRO A 216 -28.57 28.91 -4.41
N PRO A 217 -27.69 29.92 -4.68
CA PRO A 217 -27.77 30.71 -5.88
C PRO A 217 -27.52 29.93 -7.17
N ASN A 218 -26.78 28.82 -7.05
CA ASN A 218 -26.43 27.92 -8.15
C ASN A 218 -26.94 26.50 -7.87
N SER A 219 -27.46 25.85 -8.91
CA SER A 219 -27.86 24.45 -8.81
C SER A 219 -26.67 23.54 -8.52
N PRO A 220 -26.79 22.58 -7.60
CA PRO A 220 -25.76 21.53 -7.36
C PRO A 220 -25.34 20.78 -8.65
N LEU A 221 -26.20 20.73 -9.66
CA LEU A 221 -25.93 20.07 -10.94
C LEU A 221 -24.75 20.69 -11.72
N ILE A 222 -24.46 21.96 -11.51
CA ILE A 222 -23.30 22.63 -12.15
C ILE A 222 -22.00 21.99 -11.65
N TYR A 223 -21.93 21.69 -10.36
CA TYR A 223 -20.76 21.02 -9.75
C TYR A 223 -20.66 19.56 -10.21
N ALA A 224 -21.79 18.87 -10.37
CA ALA A 224 -21.80 17.53 -10.92
C ALA A 224 -21.29 17.47 -12.37
N ASP A 225 -21.62 18.46 -13.20
CA ASP A 225 -21.08 18.58 -14.56
C ASP A 225 -19.56 18.79 -14.55
N GLY A 226 -19.03 19.56 -13.59
CA GLY A 226 -17.59 19.73 -13.37
C GLY A 226 -16.92 18.42 -12.94
N ALA A 227 -17.52 17.70 -12.00
CA ALA A 227 -17.03 16.42 -11.50
C ALA A 227 -16.89 15.38 -12.62
N SER A 228 -17.91 15.26 -13.46
CA SER A 228 -17.90 14.35 -14.61
C SER A 228 -16.72 14.61 -15.55
N LYS A 229 -16.43 15.89 -15.85
CA LYS A 229 -15.27 16.30 -16.68
C LYS A 229 -13.92 15.97 -16.02
N ASP A 230 -13.85 16.01 -14.68
CA ASP A 230 -12.65 15.72 -13.90
C ASP A 230 -12.51 14.20 -13.60
N GLY A 231 -13.43 13.36 -14.11
CA GLY A 231 -13.46 11.92 -13.86
C GLY A 231 -13.77 11.54 -12.41
N VAL A 232 -14.51 12.39 -11.69
CA VAL A 232 -14.94 12.14 -10.31
C VAL A 232 -16.36 11.59 -10.31
N LYS A 233 -16.55 10.40 -9.78
CA LYS A 233 -17.85 9.77 -9.58
C LYS A 233 -18.47 10.24 -8.26
N ILE A 234 -19.75 10.64 -8.30
CA ILE A 234 -20.46 11.12 -7.11
C ILE A 234 -21.59 10.14 -6.78
N TYR A 235 -21.37 9.31 -5.78
CA TYR A 235 -22.40 8.50 -5.17
C TYR A 235 -23.21 9.34 -4.20
N THR A 236 -24.53 9.32 -4.34
CA THR A 236 -25.42 10.05 -3.42
C THR A 236 -26.25 9.08 -2.62
N ILE A 237 -26.27 9.27 -1.30
CA ILE A 237 -27.02 8.44 -0.35
C ILE A 237 -28.02 9.34 0.36
N ALA A 238 -29.31 9.15 0.05
CA ALA A 238 -30.40 9.79 0.75
C ALA A 238 -30.65 9.09 2.08
N ILE A 239 -30.61 9.83 3.18
CA ILE A 239 -30.75 9.30 4.53
C ILE A 239 -32.10 9.69 5.11
N GLY A 240 -32.78 8.70 5.69
CA GLY A 240 -34.02 8.89 6.40
C GLY A 240 -35.26 8.50 5.59
N THR A 241 -36.42 8.68 6.23
CA THR A 241 -37.76 8.37 5.67
C THR A 241 -38.46 9.68 5.29
N ASN A 242 -39.34 9.62 4.28
CA ASN A 242 -40.20 10.78 3.90
C ASN A 242 -41.39 10.94 4.84
N SER A 243 -41.28 10.58 6.10
CA SER A 243 -42.37 10.60 7.08
C SER A 243 -42.09 11.59 8.20
N ARG A 244 -43.14 12.05 8.82
CA ARG A 244 -43.10 12.85 10.02
C ARG A 244 -42.42 12.06 11.13
N THR A 245 -41.33 12.55 11.69
CA THR A 245 -40.48 11.80 12.64
C THR A 245 -40.17 12.59 13.88
N ARG A 246 -39.79 11.89 14.93
CA ARG A 246 -39.23 12.47 16.17
C ARG A 246 -37.81 12.94 15.92
N THR A 247 -37.46 14.07 16.47
CA THR A 247 -36.10 14.65 16.36
C THR A 247 -35.73 15.36 17.66
N TYR A 248 -34.45 15.40 17.96
CA TYR A 248 -33.96 16.27 19.02
C TYR A 248 -34.00 17.73 18.59
N LEU A 249 -34.39 18.60 19.51
CA LEU A 249 -34.40 20.04 19.27
C LEU A 249 -32.98 20.60 19.47
N PHE A 250 -32.48 21.26 18.44
CA PHE A 250 -31.17 21.93 18.46
C PHE A 250 -31.32 23.40 18.87
N ASP A 251 -30.45 23.87 19.77
CA ASP A 251 -30.38 25.28 20.15
C ASP A 251 -29.19 25.94 19.43
N PRO A 252 -29.40 26.83 18.46
CA PRO A 252 -28.35 27.49 17.72
C PRO A 252 -27.48 28.40 18.62
N SER A 253 -27.99 28.89 19.75
CA SER A 253 -27.28 29.80 20.67
C SER A 253 -26.20 29.05 21.48
N THR A 254 -26.54 27.90 22.01
CA THR A 254 -25.62 27.03 22.77
C THR A 254 -24.84 26.07 21.91
N ARG A 255 -25.26 25.85 20.64
CA ARG A 255 -24.73 24.86 19.69
C ARG A 255 -24.77 23.44 20.22
N ASP A 256 -25.82 23.13 21.00
CA ASP A 256 -26.04 21.81 21.58
C ASP A 256 -27.53 21.49 21.54
N LEU A 257 -27.87 20.30 21.97
CA LEU A 257 -29.27 19.87 22.09
C LEU A 257 -29.95 20.68 23.19
N MET A 258 -31.15 21.17 22.93
CA MET A 258 -31.99 21.74 23.95
C MET A 258 -32.37 20.66 24.96
N ARG A 259 -32.22 21.00 26.26
CA ARG A 259 -32.48 20.05 27.35
C ARG A 259 -33.52 20.60 28.32
N TYR A 260 -34.34 19.73 28.84
CA TYR A 260 -35.18 20.04 29.98
C TYR A 260 -34.36 20.28 31.24
N THR A 261 -34.97 20.85 32.29
CA THR A 261 -34.33 21.05 33.61
C THR A 261 -33.83 19.77 34.27
N ASN A 262 -34.37 18.60 33.87
CA ASN A 262 -33.91 17.27 34.29
C ASN A 262 -32.74 16.73 33.50
N GLY A 263 -32.14 17.49 32.54
CA GLY A 263 -31.02 17.12 31.69
C GLY A 263 -31.38 16.27 30.47
N LYS A 264 -32.62 15.81 30.32
CA LYS A 264 -33.04 15.04 29.15
C LYS A 264 -33.18 15.95 27.92
N PRO A 265 -32.79 15.49 26.71
CA PRO A 265 -32.96 16.26 25.50
C PRO A 265 -34.46 16.46 25.18
N VAL A 266 -34.77 17.62 24.64
CA VAL A 266 -36.12 17.95 24.17
C VAL A 266 -36.36 17.24 22.82
N ILE A 267 -37.47 16.50 22.74
CA ILE A 267 -37.91 15.84 21.51
C ILE A 267 -39.12 16.57 20.95
N GLN A 268 -39.06 16.83 19.66
CA GLN A 268 -40.19 17.33 18.88
C GLN A 268 -40.53 16.40 17.72
N VAL A 269 -41.66 16.61 17.09
CA VAL A 269 -42.04 15.94 15.84
C VAL A 269 -41.86 16.94 14.72
N ALA A 270 -41.05 16.60 13.75
CA ALA A 270 -40.79 17.41 12.58
C ALA A 270 -40.97 16.61 11.29
N ASP A 271 -41.13 17.32 10.18
CA ASP A 271 -41.18 16.74 8.86
C ASP A 271 -39.90 17.13 8.10
N TYR A 272 -39.17 16.12 7.68
CA TYR A 272 -37.93 16.29 6.93
C TYR A 272 -38.04 15.59 5.57
N PRO A 273 -38.65 16.28 4.57
CA PRO A 273 -38.80 15.70 3.23
C PRO A 273 -37.46 15.52 2.57
N VAL A 274 -37.21 14.35 2.00
CA VAL A 274 -35.99 14.04 1.28
C VAL A 274 -36.15 14.41 -0.20
N ASP A 275 -35.26 15.29 -0.72
CA ASP A 275 -35.25 15.64 -2.15
C ASP A 275 -34.43 14.62 -2.94
N LYS A 276 -35.09 13.54 -3.33
CA LYS A 276 -34.46 12.44 -4.06
C LYS A 276 -34.12 12.79 -5.51
N ASP A 277 -34.85 13.72 -6.10
CA ASP A 277 -34.72 14.01 -7.54
C ASP A 277 -33.42 14.71 -7.86
N ILE A 278 -33.00 15.66 -7.02
CA ILE A 278 -31.72 16.32 -7.19
C ILE A 278 -30.55 15.36 -6.97
N LEU A 279 -30.60 14.49 -5.96
CA LEU A 279 -29.59 13.50 -5.67
C LEU A 279 -29.43 12.47 -6.79
N LYS A 280 -30.54 11.97 -7.35
CA LYS A 280 -30.51 11.09 -8.54
C LYS A 280 -29.85 11.75 -9.74
N LYS A 281 -30.18 13.01 -10.02
CA LYS A 281 -29.61 13.75 -11.13
C LYS A 281 -28.10 13.96 -10.96
N ILE A 282 -27.61 14.23 -9.74
CA ILE A 282 -26.20 14.40 -9.44
C ILE A 282 -25.42 13.10 -9.71
N SER A 283 -25.86 11.97 -9.16
CA SER A 283 -25.16 10.70 -9.37
C SER A 283 -25.20 10.26 -10.82
N PHE A 284 -26.34 10.37 -11.50
CA PHE A 284 -26.49 9.99 -12.90
C PHE A 284 -25.53 10.78 -13.83
N LYS A 285 -25.34 12.09 -13.57
CA LYS A 285 -24.42 12.94 -14.35
C LYS A 285 -22.95 12.53 -14.25
N THR A 286 -22.57 11.79 -13.23
CA THR A 286 -21.20 11.38 -12.95
C THR A 286 -20.99 9.87 -13.09
N ASP A 287 -21.89 9.19 -13.82
CA ASP A 287 -21.88 7.73 -14.02
C ASP A 287 -21.81 6.92 -12.71
N ALA A 288 -22.45 7.45 -11.67
CA ALA A 288 -22.55 6.83 -10.37
C ALA A 288 -23.99 6.49 -9.99
N LEU A 289 -24.20 5.84 -8.85
CA LEU A 289 -25.52 5.39 -8.41
C LEU A 289 -26.06 6.26 -7.26
N PHE A 290 -27.39 6.37 -7.23
CA PHE A 290 -28.15 6.92 -6.13
C PHE A 290 -28.68 5.79 -5.25
N PHE A 291 -28.60 5.97 -3.94
CA PHE A 291 -29.10 5.02 -2.95
C PHE A 291 -30.01 5.68 -1.93
N GLU A 292 -30.89 4.88 -1.33
CA GLU A 292 -31.77 5.30 -0.22
C GLU A 292 -31.49 4.43 1.01
N ALA A 293 -31.11 5.06 2.11
CA ALA A 293 -30.89 4.41 3.38
C ALA A 293 -32.00 4.76 4.38
N LYS A 294 -32.91 3.82 4.60
CA LYS A 294 -34.03 3.96 5.56
C LYS A 294 -33.68 3.43 6.96
N ASP A 295 -32.69 2.57 7.04
CA ASP A 295 -32.20 1.98 8.28
C ASP A 295 -30.68 1.70 8.20
N LYS A 296 -30.08 1.30 9.31
CA LYS A 296 -28.66 0.99 9.42
C LYS A 296 -28.23 -0.15 8.49
N LYS A 297 -29.08 -1.18 8.31
CA LYS A 297 -28.74 -2.33 7.46
C LYS A 297 -28.70 -1.93 5.99
N ALA A 298 -29.67 -1.14 5.54
CA ALA A 298 -29.69 -0.60 4.18
C ALA A 298 -28.43 0.24 3.94
N LEU A 299 -28.04 1.12 4.86
CA LEU A 299 -26.84 1.95 4.73
C LEU A 299 -25.57 1.09 4.65
N SER A 300 -25.43 0.05 5.48
CA SER A 300 -24.29 -0.86 5.42
C SER A 300 -24.21 -1.60 4.08
N SER A 301 -25.34 -2.11 3.57
CA SER A 301 -25.40 -2.81 2.28
C SER A 301 -25.04 -1.90 1.10
N ILE A 302 -25.39 -0.61 1.17
CA ILE A 302 -25.02 0.40 0.17
C ILE A 302 -23.50 0.56 0.11
N TYR A 303 -22.83 0.65 1.25
CA TYR A 303 -21.39 0.75 1.29
C TYR A 303 -20.69 -0.51 0.78
N ASP A 304 -21.24 -1.70 1.06
CA ASP A 304 -20.71 -2.96 0.52
C ASP A 304 -20.90 -3.02 -1.03
N GLU A 305 -22.00 -2.45 -1.56
CA GLU A 305 -22.23 -2.36 -3.01
C GLU A 305 -21.27 -1.36 -3.68
N ILE A 306 -21.06 -0.18 -3.09
CA ILE A 306 -20.05 0.80 -3.58
C ILE A 306 -18.65 0.16 -3.57
N ASP A 307 -18.32 -0.61 -2.52
CA ASP A 307 -17.07 -1.35 -2.44
C ASP A 307 -16.90 -2.32 -3.60
N ARG A 308 -17.95 -3.05 -3.92
CA ARG A 308 -17.97 -4.01 -5.03
C ARG A 308 -17.80 -3.34 -6.39
N LEU A 309 -18.45 -2.19 -6.62
CA LEU A 309 -18.43 -1.47 -7.89
C LEU A 309 -17.07 -0.80 -8.16
N GLU A 310 -16.39 -0.33 -7.12
CA GLU A 310 -15.17 0.47 -7.24
C GLU A 310 -13.90 -0.28 -6.79
N LYS A 311 -14.02 -1.59 -6.62
CA LYS A 311 -12.88 -2.44 -6.26
C LYS A 311 -11.93 -2.53 -7.45
N THR A 312 -10.87 -1.75 -7.40
CA THR A 312 -9.81 -1.79 -8.41
C THR A 312 -8.88 -2.96 -8.09
N GLU A 313 -8.47 -3.74 -9.10
CA GLU A 313 -7.43 -4.75 -8.93
C GLU A 313 -6.16 -4.08 -8.40
N ILE A 314 -5.71 -4.54 -7.24
CA ILE A 314 -4.47 -4.07 -6.63
C ILE A 314 -3.33 -4.68 -7.45
N GLU A 315 -2.71 -3.92 -8.33
CA GLU A 315 -1.44 -4.31 -8.94
C GLU A 315 -0.35 -4.23 -7.86
N LEU A 316 0.00 -5.36 -7.31
CA LEU A 316 1.18 -5.49 -6.46
C LEU A 316 2.43 -5.34 -7.33
N LYS A 317 2.95 -4.15 -7.47
CA LYS A 317 4.30 -3.95 -8.00
C LYS A 317 5.30 -4.26 -6.88
N VAL A 318 5.78 -5.49 -6.89
CA VAL A 318 6.93 -5.87 -6.07
C VAL A 318 8.16 -5.23 -6.72
N ASN A 319 8.68 -4.17 -6.16
CA ASN A 319 10.00 -3.67 -6.52
C ASN A 319 11.03 -4.62 -5.91
N THR A 320 11.52 -5.55 -6.72
CA THR A 320 12.61 -6.45 -6.34
C THR A 320 13.93 -5.67 -6.38
N LEU A 321 14.45 -5.33 -5.21
CA LEU A 321 15.78 -4.74 -5.07
C LEU A 321 16.76 -5.87 -4.72
N PHE A 322 17.59 -6.23 -5.69
CA PHE A 322 18.66 -7.20 -5.49
C PHE A 322 19.97 -6.48 -5.20
N LYS A 323 20.63 -6.87 -4.11
CA LYS A 323 21.98 -6.41 -3.81
C LYS A 323 23.00 -7.44 -4.30
N ASP A 324 23.81 -7.07 -5.26
CA ASP A 324 24.86 -7.95 -5.81
C ASP A 324 25.95 -8.21 -4.77
N LEU A 325 26.30 -9.49 -4.57
CA LEU A 325 27.35 -9.95 -3.67
C LEU A 325 28.60 -10.46 -4.43
N PHE A 326 28.64 -10.35 -5.75
CA PHE A 326 29.73 -10.87 -6.59
C PHE A 326 31.10 -10.31 -6.19
N GLN A 327 31.15 -9.13 -5.58
CA GLN A 327 32.40 -8.48 -5.16
C GLN A 327 33.19 -9.34 -4.16
N TRP A 328 32.49 -10.05 -3.25
CA TRP A 328 33.15 -10.91 -2.27
C TRP A 328 33.72 -12.17 -2.90
N SER A 329 33.00 -12.81 -3.80
CA SER A 329 33.49 -13.99 -4.53
C SER A 329 34.62 -13.63 -5.50
N LEU A 330 34.53 -12.46 -6.14
CA LEU A 330 35.61 -11.93 -7.00
C LEU A 330 36.87 -11.63 -6.20
N GLY A 331 36.72 -10.94 -5.05
CA GLY A 331 37.83 -10.64 -4.15
C GLY A 331 38.55 -11.89 -3.67
N PHE A 332 37.80 -12.94 -3.32
CA PHE A 332 38.36 -14.23 -2.92
C PHE A 332 39.09 -14.92 -4.11
N ALA A 333 38.55 -14.87 -5.32
CA ALA A 333 39.18 -15.42 -6.53
C ALA A 333 40.50 -14.73 -6.82
N VAL A 334 40.56 -13.38 -6.76
CA VAL A 334 41.79 -12.61 -6.98
C VAL A 334 42.83 -12.93 -5.90
N PHE A 335 42.40 -13.01 -4.65
CA PHE A 335 43.28 -13.36 -3.54
C PHE A 335 43.94 -14.74 -3.72
N THR A 336 43.13 -15.78 -4.02
CA THR A 336 43.65 -17.14 -4.24
C THR A 336 44.54 -17.23 -5.47
N LEU A 337 44.27 -16.48 -6.53
CA LEU A 337 45.12 -16.39 -7.73
C LEU A 337 46.49 -15.76 -7.41
N LEU A 338 46.48 -14.63 -6.72
CA LEU A 338 47.75 -13.96 -6.33
C LEU A 338 48.57 -14.85 -5.40
N LEU A 339 47.93 -15.55 -4.49
CA LEU A 339 48.60 -16.48 -3.58
C LEU A 339 49.18 -17.69 -4.34
N GLU A 340 48.46 -18.23 -5.35
CA GLU A 340 48.98 -19.29 -6.21
C GLU A 340 50.23 -18.83 -6.96
N ILE A 341 50.18 -17.64 -7.60
CA ILE A 341 51.30 -17.07 -8.37
C ILE A 341 52.48 -16.82 -7.45
N GLY A 342 52.27 -16.24 -6.27
CA GLY A 342 53.29 -15.98 -5.28
C GLY A 342 53.99 -17.27 -4.84
N LEU A 343 53.23 -18.29 -4.41
CA LEU A 343 53.77 -19.57 -3.99
C LEU A 343 54.49 -20.32 -5.09
N SER A 344 53.93 -20.32 -6.32
CA SER A 344 54.52 -21.04 -7.44
C SER A 344 55.84 -20.42 -7.93
N ARG A 345 55.97 -19.10 -7.83
CA ARG A 345 57.21 -18.38 -8.29
C ARG A 345 58.25 -18.18 -7.21
N THR A 346 57.91 -18.32 -5.91
CA THR A 346 58.86 -18.10 -4.80
C THR A 346 59.22 -19.38 -4.07
N LEU A 347 58.27 -20.02 -3.42
CA LEU A 347 58.50 -21.14 -2.51
C LEU A 347 58.44 -22.51 -3.18
N LEU A 348 57.61 -22.67 -4.19
CA LEU A 348 57.31 -23.95 -4.85
C LEU A 348 57.75 -23.97 -6.33
N ILE A 349 58.94 -23.43 -6.60
CA ILE A 349 59.51 -23.42 -7.97
C ILE A 349 59.69 -24.87 -8.41
N LYS A 350 59.05 -25.28 -9.52
CA LYS A 350 59.35 -26.53 -10.19
C LYS A 350 60.65 -26.36 -10.97
N ILE A 351 61.72 -26.94 -10.47
CA ILE A 351 62.95 -27.13 -11.26
C ILE A 351 62.71 -28.32 -12.14
N PRO A 352 62.82 -28.20 -13.50
CA PRO A 352 62.54 -29.26 -14.44
C PRO A 352 63.49 -30.46 -14.28
#